data_cedd266e1d1fa729d0be5569fa5f0d62
#
_entry.id   cedd266e1d1fa729d0be5569fa5f0d62
#
_cell.length_a   1.000
_cell.length_b   1.000
_cell.length_c   1.000
_cell.angle_alpha   90.00
_cell.angle_beta   90.00
_cell.angle_gamma   90.00
#
_symmetry.space_group_name_H-M   'P 1'
#
loop_
_entity.id
_entity.type
_entity.pdbx_description
1 polymer ?
#
loop_
_entity_poly.entity_id
_entity_poly.type
_entity_poly.pdbx_seq_one_letter_code
_entity_poly.pdbx_strand_id
1 'polypeptide(L)'
;MPSQAFYQSVARYYDREACHYEDRYWSNFVAQRIRQAFREEVKRHPFRTVLEIGCGTGLDVSHFGSIYPERAIYGIDIAPAMVASATEKLQGLGLENVTVRIGTPEDLEALFPDTQFDHIYVLFGALNTVPDLREVAGILRKRLKRDGTMVLTFVNKWYLAEMLINLVRFKIKRAFMRIGQIWSGYSGEHYIESRCYSPREIKTAFGDGFQITRHRGFSILYPAWYRCHWAVRLGGKITDLLWTADRILNHTPAWCLGEYALYSFRVRD
;
A
#
# COMPACT_ATOMS: atom_id res chain seq x y z
N MET A 1 14.59 6.78 20.94
CA MET A 1 14.25 6.47 19.55
C MET A 1 13.59 5.10 19.48
N PRO A 2 12.26 5.01 19.48
CA PRO A 2 11.58 3.72 19.34
C PRO A 2 11.66 3.13 17.93
N SER A 3 12.14 3.92 16.96
CA SER A 3 12.03 3.62 15.54
C SER A 3 12.89 2.45 15.04
N GLN A 4 14.13 2.31 15.50
CA GLN A 4 15.06 1.33 14.91
C GLN A 4 14.68 -0.13 15.22
N ALA A 5 14.33 -0.44 16.46
CA ALA A 5 13.90 -1.80 16.84
C ALA A 5 12.57 -2.19 16.14
N PHE A 6 11.67 -1.22 15.98
CA PHE A 6 10.43 -1.39 15.25
C PHE A 6 10.68 -1.72 13.77
N TYR A 7 11.46 -0.90 13.08
CA TYR A 7 11.81 -1.13 11.67
C TYR A 7 12.57 -2.44 11.45
N GLN A 8 13.45 -2.84 12.39
CA GLN A 8 14.10 -4.15 12.35
C GLN A 8 13.10 -5.31 12.45
N SER A 9 12.02 -5.17 13.22
CA SER A 9 10.98 -6.20 13.32
C SER A 9 10.18 -6.30 12.02
N VAL A 10 9.87 -5.16 11.39
CA VAL A 10 9.20 -5.08 10.08
C VAL A 10 10.07 -5.73 8.99
N ALA A 11 11.36 -5.34 8.92
CA ALA A 11 12.29 -5.90 7.94
C ALA A 11 12.40 -7.43 8.07
N ARG A 12 12.61 -7.95 9.28
CA ARG A 12 12.69 -9.41 9.53
C ARG A 12 11.41 -10.16 9.15
N TYR A 13 10.25 -9.55 9.35
CA TYR A 13 8.99 -10.13 8.92
C TYR A 13 8.96 -10.29 7.40
N TYR A 14 9.22 -9.22 6.65
CA TYR A 14 9.18 -9.25 5.19
C TYR A 14 10.33 -10.02 4.55
N ASP A 15 11.51 -10.10 5.18
CA ASP A 15 12.60 -10.96 4.72
C ASP A 15 12.18 -12.45 4.68
N ARG A 16 11.43 -12.91 5.69
CA ARG A 16 10.89 -14.28 5.69
C ARG A 16 9.82 -14.51 4.65
N GLU A 17 9.05 -13.48 4.34
CA GLU A 17 7.96 -13.54 3.37
C GLU A 17 8.45 -13.48 1.90
N ALA A 18 9.66 -12.95 1.65
CA ALA A 18 10.15 -12.63 0.32
C ALA A 18 10.14 -13.84 -0.64
N CYS A 19 10.57 -15.01 -0.18
CA CYS A 19 10.67 -16.21 -1.02
C CYS A 19 9.31 -16.75 -1.50
N HIS A 20 8.21 -16.44 -0.80
CA HIS A 20 6.87 -16.92 -1.15
C HIS A 20 5.92 -15.80 -1.57
N TYR A 21 6.39 -14.55 -1.59
CA TYR A 21 5.55 -13.39 -1.81
C TYR A 21 4.89 -13.41 -3.19
N GLU A 22 5.65 -13.69 -4.24
CA GLU A 22 5.14 -13.70 -5.60
C GLU A 22 4.28 -14.91 -5.92
N ASP A 23 4.61 -16.09 -5.44
CA ASP A 23 3.80 -17.29 -5.63
C ASP A 23 2.39 -17.06 -5.06
N ARG A 24 2.31 -16.45 -3.87
CA ARG A 24 1.03 -16.07 -3.26
C ARG A 24 0.29 -15.01 -4.06
N TYR A 25 1.01 -14.06 -4.64
CA TYR A 25 0.41 -13.02 -5.47
C TYR A 25 -0.13 -13.60 -6.77
N TRP A 26 0.67 -14.40 -7.48
CA TRP A 26 0.28 -14.95 -8.77
C TRP A 26 -0.84 -15.99 -8.67
N SER A 27 -0.96 -16.68 -7.53
CA SER A 27 -2.08 -17.59 -7.24
C SER A 27 -3.35 -16.89 -6.77
N ASN A 28 -3.32 -15.56 -6.56
CA ASN A 28 -4.39 -14.79 -5.93
C ASN A 28 -4.99 -13.73 -6.87
N PHE A 29 -6.00 -14.13 -7.66
CA PHE A 29 -6.66 -13.22 -8.60
C PHE A 29 -7.35 -12.02 -7.94
N VAL A 30 -7.75 -12.12 -6.66
CA VAL A 30 -8.31 -11.01 -5.88
C VAL A 30 -7.24 -9.93 -5.66
N ALA A 31 -6.05 -10.34 -5.21
CA ALA A 31 -4.92 -9.44 -5.03
C ALA A 31 -4.50 -8.79 -6.35
N GLN A 32 -4.46 -9.57 -7.44
CA GLN A 32 -4.14 -9.06 -8.78
C GLN A 32 -5.14 -8.00 -9.24
N ARG A 33 -6.44 -8.23 -9.05
CA ARG A 33 -7.49 -7.29 -9.43
C ARG A 33 -7.41 -5.98 -8.63
N ILE A 34 -7.16 -6.07 -7.33
CA ILE A 34 -6.97 -4.90 -6.45
C ILE A 34 -5.71 -4.14 -6.88
N ARG A 35 -4.58 -4.81 -7.11
CA ARG A 35 -3.34 -4.19 -7.57
C ARG A 35 -3.51 -3.47 -8.90
N GLN A 36 -4.20 -4.10 -9.85
CA GLN A 36 -4.50 -3.46 -11.12
C GLN A 36 -5.29 -2.16 -10.93
N ALA A 37 -6.29 -2.15 -10.05
CA ALA A 37 -7.05 -0.94 -9.76
C ALA A 37 -6.21 0.14 -9.05
N PHE A 38 -5.23 -0.23 -8.23
CA PHE A 38 -4.26 0.70 -7.65
C PHE A 38 -3.34 1.28 -8.72
N ARG A 39 -2.80 0.46 -9.62
CA ARG A 39 -1.98 0.89 -10.76
C ARG A 39 -2.73 1.88 -11.67
N GLU A 40 -4.02 1.63 -11.93
CA GLU A 40 -4.86 2.54 -12.71
C GLU A 40 -5.02 3.90 -12.02
N GLU A 41 -5.03 3.96 -10.69
CA GLU A 41 -5.06 5.24 -9.99
C GLU A 41 -3.70 5.97 -10.08
N VAL A 42 -2.57 5.27 -9.96
CA VAL A 42 -1.23 5.83 -10.16
C VAL A 42 -1.08 6.42 -11.58
N LYS A 43 -1.55 5.71 -12.61
CA LYS A 43 -1.51 6.16 -14.01
C LYS A 43 -2.29 7.45 -14.31
N ARG A 44 -3.23 7.84 -13.43
CA ARG A 44 -3.98 9.09 -13.56
C ARG A 44 -3.11 10.33 -13.33
N HIS A 45 -1.97 10.15 -12.71
CA HIS A 45 -1.05 11.22 -12.36
C HIS A 45 0.15 11.21 -13.30
N PRO A 46 0.39 12.27 -14.08
CA PRO A 46 1.56 12.33 -14.93
C PRO A 46 2.83 12.44 -14.07
N PHE A 47 3.87 11.72 -14.46
CA PHE A 47 5.18 11.81 -13.82
C PHE A 47 6.30 11.55 -14.82
N ARG A 48 7.48 12.09 -14.56
CA ARG A 48 8.76 11.73 -15.19
C ARG A 48 9.62 10.96 -14.20
N THR A 49 9.52 11.34 -12.93
CA THR A 49 10.27 10.77 -11.82
C THR A 49 9.28 10.32 -10.75
N VAL A 50 9.25 9.04 -10.44
CA VAL A 50 8.31 8.47 -9.48
C VAL A 50 9.00 7.61 -8.45
N LEU A 51 8.48 7.61 -7.22
CA LEU A 51 8.97 6.78 -6.12
C LEU A 51 7.86 5.85 -5.61
N GLU A 52 8.18 4.57 -5.46
CA GLU A 52 7.39 3.61 -4.67
C GLU A 52 8.01 3.43 -3.28
N ILE A 53 7.22 3.55 -2.23
CA ILE A 53 7.61 3.20 -0.87
C ILE A 53 6.99 1.86 -0.50
N GLY A 54 7.83 0.92 -0.06
CA GLY A 54 7.43 -0.47 0.15
C GLY A 54 7.30 -1.23 -1.16
N CYS A 55 8.32 -1.15 -2.02
CA CYS A 55 8.29 -1.76 -3.36
C CYS A 55 8.32 -3.31 -3.34
N GLY A 56 8.62 -3.91 -2.19
CA GLY A 56 8.67 -5.37 -2.02
C GLY A 56 9.59 -6.02 -3.06
N THR A 57 9.13 -7.10 -3.66
CA THR A 57 9.84 -7.81 -4.74
C THR A 57 9.79 -7.09 -6.10
N GLY A 58 9.39 -5.82 -6.13
CA GLY A 58 9.44 -4.99 -7.33
C GLY A 58 8.30 -5.19 -8.33
N LEU A 59 7.16 -5.75 -7.92
CA LEU A 59 6.02 -6.01 -8.83
C LEU A 59 5.47 -4.75 -9.51
N ASP A 60 5.46 -3.61 -8.83
CA ASP A 60 4.90 -2.36 -9.37
C ASP A 60 5.98 -1.50 -10.03
N VAL A 61 7.17 -1.39 -9.44
CA VAL A 61 8.29 -0.67 -10.09
C VAL A 61 8.68 -1.32 -11.42
N SER A 62 8.70 -2.66 -11.51
CA SER A 62 8.98 -3.36 -12.78
C SER A 62 7.85 -3.13 -13.80
N HIS A 63 6.59 -3.17 -13.37
CA HIS A 63 5.46 -2.87 -14.23
C HIS A 63 5.54 -1.47 -14.82
N PHE A 64 5.79 -0.46 -13.98
CA PHE A 64 5.89 0.93 -14.46
C PHE A 64 7.17 1.17 -15.26
N GLY A 65 8.29 0.54 -14.89
CA GLY A 65 9.53 0.59 -15.66
C GLY A 65 9.37 0.06 -17.07
N SER A 66 8.66 -1.07 -17.23
CA SER A 66 8.40 -1.68 -18.53
C SER A 66 7.47 -0.86 -19.43
N ILE A 67 6.42 -0.25 -18.87
CA ILE A 67 5.46 0.50 -19.68
C ILE A 67 5.87 1.97 -19.93
N TYR A 68 6.85 2.47 -19.18
CA TYR A 68 7.37 3.85 -19.29
C TYR A 68 8.91 3.86 -19.33
N PRO A 69 9.53 3.33 -20.38
CA PRO A 69 10.99 3.18 -20.44
C PRO A 69 11.74 4.53 -20.42
N GLU A 70 11.07 5.61 -20.78
CA GLU A 70 11.62 6.98 -20.77
C GLU A 70 11.52 7.68 -19.40
N ARG A 71 10.94 7.04 -18.40
CA ARG A 71 10.74 7.63 -17.06
C ARG A 71 11.67 7.02 -16.04
N ALA A 72 12.04 7.79 -15.04
CA ALA A 72 12.87 7.33 -13.93
C ALA A 72 11.96 6.80 -12.80
N ILE A 73 12.08 5.52 -12.51
CA ILE A 73 11.30 4.82 -11.50
C ILE A 73 12.22 4.47 -10.33
N TYR A 74 11.82 4.84 -9.14
CA TYR A 74 12.54 4.55 -7.91
C TYR A 74 11.69 3.73 -6.98
N GLY A 75 12.33 2.85 -6.21
CA GLY A 75 11.67 2.08 -5.17
C GLY A 75 12.54 1.98 -3.91
N ILE A 76 11.90 1.99 -2.75
CA ILE A 76 12.52 1.62 -1.49
C ILE A 76 11.72 0.53 -0.80
N ASP A 77 12.43 -0.36 -0.13
CA ASP A 77 11.83 -1.31 0.81
C ASP A 77 12.77 -1.49 1.99
N ILE A 78 12.20 -1.72 3.17
CA ILE A 78 12.97 -1.90 4.39
C ILE A 78 13.64 -3.29 4.48
N ALA A 79 13.08 -4.29 3.77
CA ALA A 79 13.51 -5.67 3.83
C ALA A 79 14.58 -5.97 2.77
N PRO A 80 15.84 -6.30 3.18
CA PRO A 80 16.92 -6.62 2.25
C PRO A 80 16.58 -7.75 1.26
N ALA A 81 15.90 -8.81 1.70
CA ALA A 81 15.53 -9.93 0.83
C ALA A 81 14.49 -9.51 -0.25
N MET A 82 13.58 -8.59 0.06
CA MET A 82 12.65 -8.01 -0.90
C MET A 82 13.40 -7.23 -1.98
N VAL A 83 14.32 -6.35 -1.58
CA VAL A 83 15.13 -5.52 -2.50
C VAL A 83 16.04 -6.39 -3.36
N ALA A 84 16.63 -7.46 -2.80
CA ALA A 84 17.44 -8.40 -3.56
C ALA A 84 16.62 -9.08 -4.66
N SER A 85 15.42 -9.59 -4.33
CA SER A 85 14.49 -10.19 -5.29
C SER A 85 14.03 -9.18 -6.36
N ALA A 86 13.75 -7.92 -5.97
CA ALA A 86 13.41 -6.86 -6.90
C ALA A 86 14.58 -6.58 -7.87
N THR A 87 15.80 -6.48 -7.36
CA THR A 87 17.01 -6.19 -8.15
C THR A 87 17.25 -7.30 -9.19
N GLU A 88 17.18 -8.56 -8.78
CA GLU A 88 17.31 -9.72 -9.68
C GLU A 88 16.27 -9.67 -10.80
N LYS A 89 15.02 -9.40 -10.45
CA LYS A 89 13.93 -9.25 -11.44
C LYS A 89 14.20 -8.14 -12.44
N LEU A 90 14.61 -6.96 -11.96
CA LEU A 90 14.89 -5.80 -12.81
C LEU A 90 16.03 -6.07 -13.78
N GLN A 91 17.09 -6.74 -13.31
CA GLN A 91 18.20 -7.17 -14.14
C GLN A 91 17.74 -8.19 -15.20
N GLY A 92 16.96 -9.20 -14.81
CA GLY A 92 16.40 -10.20 -15.73
C GLY A 92 15.48 -9.61 -16.79
N LEU A 93 14.82 -8.47 -16.50
CA LEU A 93 13.98 -7.74 -17.44
C LEU A 93 14.72 -6.65 -18.25
N GLY A 94 16.00 -6.38 -17.95
CA GLY A 94 16.78 -5.33 -18.61
C GLY A 94 16.25 -3.92 -18.34
N LEU A 95 15.68 -3.66 -17.16
CA LEU A 95 15.07 -2.37 -16.80
C LEU A 95 16.11 -1.41 -16.20
N GLU A 96 16.81 -0.69 -17.04
CA GLU A 96 17.84 0.30 -16.61
C GLU A 96 17.24 1.59 -16.03
N ASN A 97 15.98 1.87 -16.32
CA ASN A 97 15.26 3.04 -15.85
C ASN A 97 14.65 2.89 -14.45
N VAL A 98 14.89 1.75 -13.78
CA VAL A 98 14.37 1.44 -12.44
C VAL A 98 15.51 1.28 -11.44
N THR A 99 15.45 2.01 -10.33
CA THR A 99 16.40 1.93 -9.22
C THR A 99 15.69 1.54 -7.94
N VAL A 100 16.11 0.46 -7.29
CA VAL A 100 15.58 0.04 -5.98
C VAL A 100 16.67 0.09 -4.92
N ARG A 101 16.34 0.51 -3.69
CA ARG A 101 17.27 0.61 -2.56
C ARG A 101 16.61 0.13 -1.26
N ILE A 102 17.47 -0.37 -0.35
CA ILE A 102 17.03 -0.67 1.03
C ILE A 102 16.91 0.65 1.78
N GLY A 103 15.77 0.87 2.44
CA GLY A 103 15.58 2.03 3.29
C GLY A 103 14.13 2.28 3.69
N THR A 104 13.96 3.25 4.56
CA THR A 104 12.71 3.76 5.09
C THR A 104 12.41 5.14 4.50
N PRO A 105 11.21 5.71 4.69
CA PRO A 105 10.94 7.08 4.29
C PRO A 105 11.93 8.10 4.85
N GLU A 106 12.45 7.87 6.04
CA GLU A 106 13.43 8.73 6.73
C GLU A 106 14.79 8.76 6.02
N ASP A 107 15.13 7.70 5.29
CA ASP A 107 16.40 7.59 4.56
C ASP A 107 16.38 8.27 3.18
N LEU A 108 15.22 8.75 2.71
CA LEU A 108 15.06 9.29 1.35
C LEU A 108 16.02 10.43 0.99
N GLU A 109 16.39 11.26 1.98
CA GLU A 109 17.37 12.33 1.78
C GLU A 109 18.75 11.78 1.45
N ALA A 110 19.19 10.77 2.19
CA ALA A 110 20.50 10.14 2.00
C ALA A 110 20.52 9.23 0.75
N LEU A 111 19.42 8.54 0.46
CA LEU A 111 19.34 7.60 -0.67
C LEU A 111 19.25 8.32 -2.02
N PHE A 112 18.58 9.46 -2.09
CA PHE A 112 18.31 10.21 -3.32
C PHE A 112 18.47 11.71 -3.10
N PRO A 113 19.66 12.22 -2.73
CA PRO A 113 19.88 13.59 -2.26
C PRO A 113 19.41 14.66 -3.27
N ASP A 114 19.68 14.44 -4.55
CA ASP A 114 19.41 15.40 -5.61
C ASP A 114 18.08 15.15 -6.36
N THR A 115 17.25 14.22 -5.84
CA THR A 115 16.03 13.83 -6.55
C THR A 115 14.77 14.34 -5.86
N GLN A 116 13.98 15.12 -6.56
CA GLN A 116 12.58 15.42 -6.21
C GLN A 116 11.65 14.68 -7.16
N PHE A 117 10.57 14.14 -6.60
CA PHE A 117 9.63 13.28 -7.31
C PHE A 117 8.42 14.08 -7.83
N ASP A 118 7.98 13.77 -9.03
CA ASP A 118 6.70 14.26 -9.56
C ASP A 118 5.54 13.54 -8.89
N HIS A 119 5.76 12.23 -8.59
CA HIS A 119 4.76 11.38 -8.00
C HIS A 119 5.37 10.41 -6.99
N ILE A 120 4.66 10.17 -5.89
CA ILE A 120 5.00 9.13 -4.91
C ILE A 120 3.79 8.22 -4.77
N TYR A 121 3.99 6.90 -4.78
CA TYR A 121 2.92 5.98 -4.48
C TYR A 121 3.31 4.93 -3.45
N VAL A 122 2.31 4.47 -2.69
CA VAL A 122 2.43 3.42 -1.69
C VAL A 122 1.25 2.49 -1.82
N LEU A 123 1.52 1.26 -2.20
CA LEU A 123 0.47 0.27 -2.41
C LEU A 123 0.46 -0.77 -1.27
N PHE A 124 -0.71 -1.36 -1.06
CA PHE A 124 -0.94 -2.38 -0.02
C PHE A 124 -0.57 -1.98 1.42
N GLY A 125 -0.54 -0.68 1.71
CA GLY A 125 -0.47 -0.19 3.08
C GLY A 125 0.90 -0.27 3.73
N ALA A 126 2.02 -0.11 2.99
CA ALA A 126 3.34 -0.09 3.60
C ALA A 126 3.48 1.00 4.69
N LEU A 127 2.78 2.13 4.56
CA LEU A 127 2.76 3.17 5.61
C LEU A 127 1.94 2.79 6.86
N ASN A 128 1.30 1.64 6.90
CA ASN A 128 0.72 1.12 8.14
C ASN A 128 1.78 0.60 9.12
N THR A 129 3.02 0.42 8.65
CA THR A 129 4.16 -0.05 9.41
C THR A 129 5.20 1.05 9.67
N VAL A 130 4.78 2.31 9.71
CA VAL A 130 5.65 3.42 10.12
C VAL A 130 5.30 3.87 11.56
N PRO A 131 6.29 4.32 12.35
CA PRO A 131 6.06 4.74 13.74
C PRO A 131 5.19 6.00 13.83
N ASP A 132 5.45 6.99 12.98
CA ASP A 132 4.74 8.26 12.95
C ASP A 132 4.39 8.67 11.52
N LEU A 133 3.08 8.61 11.20
CA LEU A 133 2.57 8.94 9.87
C LEU A 133 2.67 10.45 9.57
N ARG A 134 2.63 11.32 10.59
CA ARG A 134 2.76 12.77 10.40
C ARG A 134 4.19 13.15 10.06
N GLU A 135 5.17 12.55 10.73
CA GLU A 135 6.58 12.73 10.41
C GLU A 135 6.87 12.31 8.97
N VAL A 136 6.39 11.12 8.57
CA VAL A 136 6.50 10.64 7.18
C VAL A 136 5.83 11.61 6.21
N ALA A 137 4.63 12.13 6.50
CA ALA A 137 3.98 13.11 5.64
C ALA A 137 4.86 14.36 5.43
N GLY A 138 5.53 14.84 6.48
CA GLY A 138 6.50 15.95 6.39
C GLY A 138 7.71 15.63 5.51
N ILE A 139 8.24 14.42 5.58
CA ILE A 139 9.34 13.94 4.73
C ILE A 139 8.89 13.89 3.26
N LEU A 140 7.73 13.27 2.98
CA LEU A 140 7.19 13.17 1.62
C LEU A 140 6.93 14.54 1.02
N ARG A 141 6.49 15.52 1.83
CA ARG A 141 6.29 16.91 1.37
C ARG A 141 7.59 17.54 0.86
N LYS A 142 8.71 17.30 1.54
CA LYS A 142 10.04 17.82 1.15
C LYS A 142 10.59 17.11 -0.10
N ARG A 143 10.22 15.86 -0.32
CA ARG A 143 10.72 15.05 -1.45
C ARG A 143 9.88 15.18 -2.72
N LEU A 144 8.67 15.72 -2.62
CA LEU A 144 7.82 16.03 -3.76
C LEU A 144 8.13 17.40 -4.34
N LYS A 145 8.06 17.51 -5.66
CA LYS A 145 8.03 18.79 -6.38
C LYS A 145 6.82 19.62 -5.96
N ARG A 146 6.84 20.91 -6.27
CA ARG A 146 5.77 21.86 -5.89
C ARG A 146 4.37 21.39 -6.34
N ASP A 147 4.26 20.89 -7.57
CA ASP A 147 3.01 20.36 -8.12
C ASP A 147 2.87 18.84 -7.98
N GLY A 148 3.68 18.25 -7.11
CA GLY A 148 3.76 16.80 -6.91
C GLY A 148 2.47 16.20 -6.38
N THR A 149 2.26 14.94 -6.73
CA THR A 149 1.07 14.16 -6.34
C THR A 149 1.45 12.88 -5.63
N MET A 150 0.52 12.31 -4.88
CA MET A 150 0.70 11.00 -4.26
C MET A 150 -0.54 10.12 -4.43
N VAL A 151 -0.31 8.82 -4.52
CA VAL A 151 -1.34 7.78 -4.34
C VAL A 151 -0.93 6.86 -3.21
N LEU A 152 -1.65 6.93 -2.11
CA LEU A 152 -1.35 6.17 -0.90
C LEU A 152 -2.50 5.25 -0.56
N THR A 153 -2.19 3.99 -0.24
CA THR A 153 -3.18 3.04 0.26
C THR A 153 -2.91 2.70 1.72
N PHE A 154 -3.97 2.59 2.49
CA PHE A 154 -3.91 2.26 3.91
C PHE A 154 -4.83 1.09 4.24
N VAL A 155 -4.38 0.19 5.10
CA VAL A 155 -5.25 -0.77 5.76
C VAL A 155 -6.19 -0.02 6.68
N ASN A 156 -7.48 -0.17 6.44
CA ASN A 156 -8.50 0.66 7.06
C ASN A 156 -8.90 0.14 8.44
N LYS A 157 -9.06 1.04 9.38
CA LYS A 157 -9.54 0.78 10.74
C LYS A 157 -10.97 0.25 10.76
N TRP A 158 -11.83 0.78 9.90
CA TRP A 158 -13.27 0.50 9.85
C TRP A 158 -13.64 -0.55 8.79
N TYR A 159 -12.95 -1.69 8.78
CA TYR A 159 -13.30 -2.76 7.85
C TYR A 159 -14.54 -3.52 8.32
N LEU A 160 -15.71 -3.09 7.84
CA LEU A 160 -17.03 -3.57 8.30
C LEU A 160 -17.23 -5.06 8.06
N ALA A 161 -16.86 -5.58 6.89
CA ALA A 161 -17.05 -7.00 6.58
C ALA A 161 -16.30 -7.92 7.56
N GLU A 162 -15.07 -7.57 7.94
CA GLU A 162 -14.31 -8.34 8.93
C GLU A 162 -14.93 -8.23 10.33
N MET A 163 -15.38 -7.04 10.70
CA MET A 163 -16.07 -6.83 11.98
C MET A 163 -17.32 -7.70 12.08
N LEU A 164 -18.19 -7.66 11.09
CA LEU A 164 -19.45 -8.43 11.07
C LEU A 164 -19.18 -9.94 11.07
N ILE A 165 -18.26 -10.43 10.24
CA ILE A 165 -17.93 -11.86 10.18
C ILE A 165 -17.40 -12.36 11.53
N ASN A 166 -16.57 -11.57 12.21
CA ASN A 166 -16.05 -11.97 13.52
C ASN A 166 -17.11 -11.88 14.62
N LEU A 167 -18.03 -10.91 14.56
CA LEU A 167 -19.17 -10.82 15.48
C LEU A 167 -20.10 -12.04 15.35
N VAL A 168 -20.49 -12.40 14.12
CA VAL A 168 -21.31 -13.60 13.86
C VAL A 168 -20.62 -14.89 14.35
N ARG A 169 -19.29 -14.92 14.36
CA ARG A 169 -18.49 -16.03 14.88
C ARG A 169 -18.20 -15.94 16.38
N PHE A 170 -18.81 -15.01 17.10
CA PHE A 170 -18.58 -14.72 18.53
C PHE A 170 -17.11 -14.40 18.87
N LYS A 171 -16.31 -13.92 17.90
CA LYS A 171 -14.91 -13.54 18.07
C LYS A 171 -14.77 -12.03 18.33
N ILE A 172 -15.35 -11.55 19.43
CA ILE A 172 -15.48 -10.11 19.73
C ILE A 172 -14.12 -9.40 19.71
N LYS A 173 -13.09 -9.97 20.35
CA LYS A 173 -11.74 -9.38 20.35
C LYS A 173 -11.20 -9.18 18.93
N ARG A 174 -11.41 -10.16 18.03
CA ARG A 174 -10.99 -10.06 16.62
C ARG A 174 -11.83 -9.08 15.83
N ALA A 175 -13.12 -8.93 16.12
CA ALA A 175 -13.99 -7.98 15.44
C ALA A 175 -13.50 -6.53 15.60
N PHE A 176 -12.95 -6.20 16.76
CA PHE A 176 -12.48 -4.84 17.10
C PHE A 176 -10.96 -4.68 17.10
N MET A 177 -10.20 -5.69 16.65
CA MET A 177 -8.74 -5.67 16.71
C MET A 177 -8.11 -4.53 15.91
N ARG A 178 -8.71 -4.15 14.76
CA ARG A 178 -8.23 -3.02 13.94
C ARG A 178 -8.46 -1.66 14.60
N ILE A 179 -9.38 -1.56 15.55
CA ILE A 179 -9.64 -0.30 16.30
C ILE A 179 -8.54 -0.07 17.34
N GLY A 180 -7.95 -1.13 17.86
CA GLY A 180 -6.73 -1.06 18.65
C GLY A 180 -5.59 -0.45 17.87
N GLN A 181 -4.57 0.04 18.57
CA GLN A 181 -3.43 0.68 17.92
C GLN A 181 -2.50 -0.32 17.21
N ILE A 182 -2.62 -1.61 17.52
CA ILE A 182 -1.73 -2.65 17.03
C ILE A 182 -2.58 -3.73 16.35
N TRP A 183 -2.30 -3.97 15.08
CA TRP A 183 -2.89 -5.04 14.28
C TRP A 183 -1.80 -6.03 13.89
N SER A 184 -2.05 -7.34 14.07
CA SER A 184 -1.05 -8.39 13.90
C SER A 184 -0.74 -8.76 12.45
N GLY A 185 -1.24 -8.00 11.48
CA GLY A 185 -1.01 -8.30 10.07
C GLY A 185 -1.81 -9.52 9.56
N TYR A 186 -1.43 -10.00 8.37
CA TYR A 186 -2.15 -11.06 7.65
C TYR A 186 -1.63 -12.47 7.95
N SER A 187 -0.48 -12.60 8.63
CA SER A 187 0.07 -13.90 9.02
C SER A 187 -0.42 -14.33 10.40
N GLY A 188 -0.84 -15.59 10.51
CA GLY A 188 -1.17 -16.20 11.80
C GLY A 188 0.06 -16.68 12.59
N GLU A 189 1.21 -16.79 11.92
CA GLU A 189 2.44 -17.37 12.48
C GLU A 189 3.44 -16.31 12.94
N HIS A 190 3.42 -15.13 12.31
CA HIS A 190 4.37 -14.08 12.58
C HIS A 190 3.66 -12.76 12.90
N TYR A 191 4.02 -12.19 14.03
CA TYR A 191 3.49 -10.90 14.47
C TYR A 191 4.26 -9.75 13.81
N ILE A 192 3.51 -8.83 13.22
CA ILE A 192 4.01 -7.52 12.78
C ILE A 192 3.17 -6.43 13.42
N GLU A 193 3.84 -5.51 14.07
CA GLU A 193 3.16 -4.34 14.61
C GLU A 193 2.80 -3.39 13.47
N SER A 194 1.51 -3.18 13.25
CA SER A 194 1.02 -2.25 12.24
C SER A 194 -0.19 -1.49 12.76
N ARG A 195 -0.42 -0.30 12.24
CA ARG A 195 -1.57 0.55 12.61
C ARG A 195 -2.57 0.61 11.46
N CYS A 196 -3.85 0.39 11.79
CA CYS A 196 -4.94 0.68 10.87
C CYS A 196 -5.39 2.13 11.07
N TYR A 197 -5.57 2.86 9.98
CA TYR A 197 -5.94 4.27 10.04
C TYR A 197 -7.39 4.49 9.63
N SER A 198 -8.06 5.42 10.32
CA SER A 198 -9.35 5.97 9.90
C SER A 198 -9.14 7.15 8.93
N PRO A 199 -10.17 7.54 8.15
CA PRO A 199 -10.10 8.70 7.28
C PRO A 199 -9.74 10.00 8.01
N ARG A 200 -10.19 10.14 9.26
CA ARG A 200 -9.88 11.31 10.09
C ARG A 200 -8.39 11.37 10.45
N GLU A 201 -7.81 10.24 10.86
CA GLU A 201 -6.38 10.17 11.22
C GLU A 201 -5.50 10.47 10.00
N ILE A 202 -5.83 9.92 8.81
CA ILE A 202 -5.12 10.21 7.57
C ILE A 202 -5.23 11.69 7.20
N LYS A 203 -6.45 12.25 7.26
CA LYS A 203 -6.66 13.69 6.99
C LYS A 203 -5.86 14.57 7.96
N THR A 204 -5.74 14.18 9.24
CA THR A 204 -4.97 14.91 10.23
C THR A 204 -3.46 14.81 9.94
N ALA A 205 -2.94 13.64 9.56
CA ALA A 205 -1.52 13.44 9.31
C ALA A 205 -1.02 14.20 8.07
N PHE A 206 -1.83 14.27 7.01
CA PHE A 206 -1.45 14.88 5.73
C PHE A 206 -2.02 16.29 5.51
N GLY A 207 -2.95 16.76 6.35
CA GLY A 207 -3.75 17.95 6.10
C GLY A 207 -2.97 19.26 5.98
N ASP A 208 -1.82 19.36 6.65
CA ASP A 208 -1.03 20.61 6.69
C ASP A 208 -0.25 20.84 5.38
N GLY A 209 0.17 19.78 4.70
CA GLY A 209 0.98 19.87 3.48
C GLY A 209 0.29 19.44 2.19
N PHE A 210 -0.91 18.84 2.29
CA PHE A 210 -1.55 18.19 1.16
C PHE A 210 -3.06 18.41 1.12
N GLN A 211 -3.60 18.40 -0.09
CA GLN A 211 -5.03 18.35 -0.36
C GLN A 211 -5.39 16.94 -0.85
N ILE A 212 -6.40 16.31 -0.24
CA ILE A 212 -6.99 15.09 -0.77
C ILE A 212 -7.82 15.47 -1.99
N THR A 213 -7.44 14.95 -3.15
CA THR A 213 -8.14 15.18 -4.43
C THR A 213 -9.11 14.05 -4.75
N ARG A 214 -8.83 12.85 -4.26
CA ARG A 214 -9.67 11.67 -4.45
C ARG A 214 -9.50 10.68 -3.32
N HIS A 215 -10.53 9.88 -3.07
CA HIS A 215 -10.48 8.72 -2.19
C HIS A 215 -11.30 7.57 -2.77
N ARG A 216 -10.93 6.34 -2.44
CA ARG A 216 -11.65 5.12 -2.82
C ARG A 216 -11.45 4.04 -1.76
N GLY A 217 -12.52 3.28 -1.48
CA GLY A 217 -12.46 2.06 -0.70
C GLY A 217 -12.34 0.82 -1.59
N PHE A 218 -11.70 -0.21 -1.08
CA PHE A 218 -11.56 -1.51 -1.74
C PHE A 218 -11.95 -2.63 -0.79
N SER A 219 -12.53 -3.68 -1.33
CA SER A 219 -13.05 -4.81 -0.55
C SER A 219 -14.10 -4.37 0.49
N ILE A 220 -15.06 -3.54 0.07
CA ILE A 220 -16.22 -3.16 0.90
C ILE A 220 -17.15 -4.38 0.98
N LEU A 221 -17.60 -4.88 -0.17
CA LEU A 221 -18.35 -6.12 -0.36
C LEU A 221 -17.52 -7.18 -1.11
N TYR A 222 -16.61 -6.76 -2.00
CA TYR A 222 -15.71 -7.63 -2.69
C TYR A 222 -14.79 -8.33 -1.70
N PRO A 223 -14.51 -9.64 -1.84
CA PRO A 223 -13.66 -10.35 -0.89
C PRO A 223 -12.29 -9.69 -0.72
N ALA A 224 -11.78 -9.65 0.51
CA ALA A 224 -10.40 -9.27 0.78
C ALA A 224 -9.44 -10.29 0.18
N TRP A 225 -8.23 -9.86 -0.21
CA TRP A 225 -7.26 -10.73 -0.87
C TRP A 225 -6.90 -11.98 -0.04
N TYR A 226 -6.81 -11.90 1.27
CA TYR A 226 -6.57 -13.05 2.15
C TYR A 226 -7.81 -13.95 2.34
N ARG A 227 -8.93 -13.58 1.74
CA ARG A 227 -10.15 -14.40 1.63
C ARG A 227 -10.43 -14.84 0.19
N CYS A 228 -9.41 -14.96 -0.64
CA CYS A 228 -9.51 -15.38 -2.04
C CYS A 228 -10.34 -16.67 -2.21
N HIS A 229 -10.26 -17.62 -1.26
CA HIS A 229 -11.09 -18.83 -1.27
C HIS A 229 -12.60 -18.57 -1.26
N TRP A 230 -13.06 -17.44 -0.71
CA TRP A 230 -14.47 -17.03 -0.80
C TRP A 230 -14.81 -16.55 -2.20
N ALA A 231 -13.92 -15.81 -2.83
CA ALA A 231 -14.13 -15.36 -4.20
C ALA A 231 -14.22 -16.57 -5.15
N VAL A 232 -13.38 -17.59 -4.95
CA VAL A 232 -13.46 -18.87 -5.70
C VAL A 232 -14.82 -19.54 -5.51
N ARG A 233 -15.30 -19.65 -4.26
CA ARG A 233 -16.60 -20.28 -3.95
C ARG A 233 -17.80 -19.52 -4.50
N LEU A 234 -17.75 -18.20 -4.51
CA LEU A 234 -18.83 -17.34 -5.04
C LEU A 234 -18.91 -17.40 -6.58
N GLY A 235 -17.79 -17.73 -7.23
CA GLY A 235 -17.68 -17.76 -8.68
C GLY A 235 -17.56 -16.38 -9.34
N GLY A 236 -17.08 -16.37 -10.58
CA GLY A 236 -16.71 -15.15 -11.29
C GLY A 236 -17.84 -14.13 -11.42
N LYS A 237 -19.05 -14.54 -11.79
CA LYS A 237 -20.19 -13.63 -11.98
C LYS A 237 -20.56 -12.87 -10.69
N ILE A 238 -20.57 -13.56 -9.55
CA ILE A 238 -20.90 -12.93 -8.26
C ILE A 238 -19.75 -12.01 -7.82
N THR A 239 -18.51 -12.43 -7.96
CA THR A 239 -17.37 -11.57 -7.63
C THR A 239 -17.32 -10.33 -8.50
N ASP A 240 -17.71 -10.39 -9.78
CA ASP A 240 -17.79 -9.23 -10.67
C ASP A 240 -18.92 -8.28 -10.27
N LEU A 241 -20.07 -8.82 -9.83
CA LEU A 241 -21.14 -8.04 -9.28
C LEU A 241 -20.72 -7.30 -8.00
N LEU A 242 -20.05 -8.00 -7.08
CA LEU A 242 -19.54 -7.39 -5.84
C LEU A 242 -18.50 -6.31 -6.13
N TRP A 243 -17.60 -6.53 -7.10
CA TRP A 243 -16.66 -5.51 -7.55
C TRP A 243 -17.36 -4.27 -8.11
N THR A 244 -18.40 -4.47 -8.87
CA THR A 244 -19.21 -3.37 -9.42
C THR A 244 -19.97 -2.64 -8.31
N ALA A 245 -20.51 -3.37 -7.33
CA ALA A 245 -21.15 -2.79 -6.16
C ALA A 245 -20.16 -1.93 -5.34
N ASP A 246 -18.91 -2.39 -5.13
CA ASP A 246 -17.87 -1.59 -4.49
C ASP A 246 -17.63 -0.27 -5.24
N ARG A 247 -17.64 -0.30 -6.58
CA ARG A 247 -17.48 0.92 -7.38
C ARG A 247 -18.63 1.92 -7.15
N ILE A 248 -19.85 1.44 -6.99
CA ILE A 248 -21.02 2.28 -6.69
C ILE A 248 -20.93 2.82 -5.26
N LEU A 249 -20.59 1.97 -4.28
CA LEU A 249 -20.41 2.35 -2.88
C LEU A 249 -19.32 3.41 -2.67
N ASN A 250 -18.34 3.48 -3.57
CA ASN A 250 -17.30 4.52 -3.55
C ASN A 250 -17.85 5.95 -3.75
N HIS A 251 -19.09 6.11 -4.25
CA HIS A 251 -19.78 7.39 -4.36
C HIS A 251 -20.64 7.73 -3.12
N THR A 252 -20.61 6.90 -2.09
CA THR A 252 -21.34 7.03 -0.83
C THR A 252 -20.38 7.07 0.36
N PRO A 253 -20.80 7.43 1.56
CA PRO A 253 -19.96 7.34 2.77
C PRO A 253 -19.43 5.93 3.06
N ALA A 254 -20.02 4.88 2.46
CA ALA A 254 -19.56 3.50 2.66
C ALA A 254 -18.16 3.20 2.08
N TRP A 255 -17.59 4.09 1.27
CA TRP A 255 -16.21 3.94 0.77
C TRP A 255 -15.19 3.69 1.89
N CYS A 256 -15.39 4.28 3.07
CA CYS A 256 -14.48 4.14 4.20
C CYS A 256 -14.67 2.84 5.01
N LEU A 257 -15.52 1.91 4.56
CA LEU A 257 -15.82 0.65 5.25
C LEU A 257 -15.11 -0.57 4.62
N GLY A 258 -14.31 -0.36 3.58
CA GLY A 258 -13.53 -1.40 2.91
C GLY A 258 -12.26 -1.79 3.67
N GLU A 259 -11.58 -2.83 3.20
CA GLU A 259 -10.29 -3.27 3.75
C GLU A 259 -9.19 -2.24 3.53
N TYR A 260 -9.10 -1.74 2.30
CA TYR A 260 -8.17 -0.66 1.95
C TYR A 260 -8.91 0.64 1.69
N ALA A 261 -8.30 1.72 2.15
CA ALA A 261 -8.63 3.08 1.76
C ALA A 261 -7.47 3.65 0.92
N LEU A 262 -7.76 4.00 -0.33
CA LEU A 262 -6.84 4.68 -1.23
C LEU A 262 -7.13 6.16 -1.23
N TYR A 263 -6.09 6.97 -1.23
CA TYR A 263 -6.17 8.43 -1.32
C TYR A 263 -5.22 8.93 -2.41
N SER A 264 -5.70 9.86 -3.21
CA SER A 264 -4.86 10.70 -4.07
C SER A 264 -4.70 12.06 -3.42
N PHE A 265 -3.46 12.51 -3.33
CA PHE A 265 -3.09 13.79 -2.74
C PHE A 265 -2.39 14.67 -3.77
N ARG A 266 -2.52 15.97 -3.57
CA ARG A 266 -1.71 17.00 -4.23
C ARG A 266 -1.06 17.86 -3.16
N VAL A 267 0.15 18.30 -3.44
CA VAL A 267 0.83 19.29 -2.60
C VAL A 267 -0.03 20.57 -2.52
N ARG A 268 -0.15 21.14 -1.32
CA ARG A 268 -0.73 22.47 -1.14
C ARG A 268 0.32 23.54 -1.41
N ASP A 269 -0.11 24.60 -2.06
CA ASP A 269 0.66 25.83 -2.21
C ASP A 269 0.92 26.53 -0.88
#